data_4eda71351702705cd94aa98cfabe3d3e
#
_entry.id   4eda71351702705cd94aa98cfabe3d3e
#
_cell.length_a   1.000
_cell.length_b   1.000
_cell.length_c   1.000
_cell.angle_alpha   90.00
_cell.angle_beta   90.00
_cell.angle_gamma   90.00
#
_symmetry.space_group_name_H-M   'P 1'
#
loop_
_entity.id
_entity.type
_entity.pdbx_description
1 polymer ?
#
loop_
_entity_poly.entity_id
_entity_poly.type
_entity_poly.pdbx_seq_one_letter_code
_entity_poly.pdbx_strand_id
1 'polypeptide(L)'
;RKQIFLACKTGKRNSQESRLDLENSLRLLKTDYVDLYQLHGMKTKDDFIQATRSDGAMETLVTAREEGKVRYLGFSCHSIEVAKLLIDHFNFDSILFPVNWALILKNDFGPELIKICKDKNIAILALKAMAHKLWDNPSIRKYKNCWYQPLDDTKMINLSVKFTLSQPVVSFLPP
;
A
#
# COMPACT_ATOMS: atom_id res chain seq x y z
N ARG A 1 -14.54 14.78 10.23
CA ARG A 1 -14.16 14.04 9.02
C ARG A 1 -13.18 14.83 8.14
N LYS A 2 -13.44 16.10 7.84
CA LYS A 2 -12.61 16.94 6.96
C LYS A 2 -11.16 17.15 7.41
N GLN A 3 -10.85 16.89 8.66
CA GLN A 3 -9.51 17.06 9.25
C GLN A 3 -8.64 15.79 9.19
N ILE A 4 -9.18 14.69 8.67
CA ILE A 4 -8.51 13.38 8.66
C ILE A 4 -8.47 12.86 7.22
N PHE A 5 -7.29 12.39 6.78
CA PHE A 5 -7.14 11.61 5.55
C PHE A 5 -7.45 10.15 5.84
N LEU A 6 -8.55 9.63 5.27
CA LEU A 6 -8.97 8.24 5.43
C LEU A 6 -8.52 7.40 4.23
N ALA A 7 -7.81 6.32 4.51
CA ALA A 7 -7.40 5.33 3.52
C ALA A 7 -7.99 3.97 3.88
N CYS A 8 -8.69 3.35 2.93
CA CYS A 8 -9.22 1.99 3.04
C CYS A 8 -8.68 1.12 1.90
N LYS A 9 -8.84 -0.20 2.04
CA LYS A 9 -8.36 -1.17 1.06
C LYS A 9 -9.35 -2.31 0.91
N THR A 10 -9.40 -2.93 -0.29
CA THR A 10 -10.08 -4.19 -0.51
C THR A 10 -9.09 -5.30 -0.86
N GLY A 11 -9.24 -6.46 -0.24
CA GLY A 11 -8.54 -7.69 -0.60
C GLY A 11 -9.23 -8.48 -1.72
N LYS A 12 -10.39 -8.01 -2.16
CA LYS A 12 -11.20 -8.67 -3.19
C LYS A 12 -10.67 -8.36 -4.59
N ARG A 13 -10.89 -9.28 -5.53
CA ARG A 13 -10.41 -9.16 -6.91
C ARG A 13 -11.53 -8.97 -7.92
N ASN A 14 -12.78 -9.23 -7.55
CA ASN A 14 -13.96 -8.97 -8.39
C ASN A 14 -14.71 -7.70 -7.95
N SER A 15 -15.48 -7.12 -8.87
CA SER A 15 -16.19 -5.85 -8.65
C SER A 15 -17.27 -5.97 -7.58
N GLN A 16 -18.06 -7.04 -7.59
CA GLN A 16 -19.17 -7.21 -6.66
C GLN A 16 -18.70 -7.26 -5.19
N GLU A 17 -17.72 -8.11 -4.88
CA GLU A 17 -17.20 -8.22 -3.51
C GLU A 17 -16.42 -6.96 -3.07
N SER A 18 -15.65 -6.35 -3.98
CA SER A 18 -14.91 -5.12 -3.67
C SER A 18 -15.85 -3.95 -3.41
N ARG A 19 -17.01 -3.91 -4.10
CA ARG A 19 -18.07 -2.94 -3.83
C ARG A 19 -18.67 -3.13 -2.44
N LEU A 20 -18.98 -4.37 -2.05
CA LEU A 20 -19.47 -4.67 -0.71
C LEU A 20 -18.47 -4.28 0.38
N ASP A 21 -17.16 -4.51 0.17
CA ASP A 21 -16.10 -4.07 1.09
C ASP A 21 -16.09 -2.54 1.26
N LEU A 22 -16.21 -1.80 0.15
CA LEU A 22 -16.24 -0.34 0.19
C LEU A 22 -17.47 0.17 0.95
N GLU A 23 -18.67 -0.27 0.58
CA GLU A 23 -19.93 0.16 1.22
C GLU A 23 -19.93 -0.17 2.72
N ASN A 24 -19.43 -1.35 3.10
CA ASN A 24 -19.29 -1.71 4.50
C ASN A 24 -18.27 -0.81 5.23
N SER A 25 -17.17 -0.45 4.60
CA SER A 25 -16.19 0.47 5.16
C SER A 25 -16.78 1.85 5.40
N LEU A 26 -17.52 2.40 4.44
CA LEU A 26 -18.21 3.69 4.55
C LEU A 26 -19.22 3.67 5.70
N ARG A 27 -20.03 2.61 5.77
CA ARG A 27 -21.03 2.41 6.83
C ARG A 27 -20.39 2.35 8.23
N LEU A 28 -19.32 1.55 8.41
CA LEU A 28 -18.63 1.38 9.68
C LEU A 28 -17.92 2.66 10.12
N LEU A 29 -17.32 3.39 9.19
CA LEU A 29 -16.65 4.66 9.44
C LEU A 29 -17.64 5.84 9.56
N LYS A 30 -18.93 5.61 9.31
CA LYS A 30 -19.99 6.63 9.32
C LYS A 30 -19.61 7.86 8.48
N THR A 31 -19.22 7.61 7.23
CA THR A 31 -18.80 8.65 6.27
C THR A 31 -19.27 8.30 4.87
N ASP A 32 -19.52 9.32 4.05
CA ASP A 32 -19.98 9.16 2.67
C ASP A 32 -18.82 8.92 1.70
N TYR A 33 -17.57 9.18 2.13
CA TYR A 33 -16.39 8.99 1.29
C TYR A 33 -15.13 8.66 2.08
N VAL A 34 -14.16 8.06 1.39
CA VAL A 34 -12.76 7.92 1.83
C VAL A 34 -11.85 8.75 0.91
N ASP A 35 -10.72 9.18 1.42
CA ASP A 35 -9.77 9.94 0.60
C ASP A 35 -9.00 9.01 -0.34
N LEU A 36 -8.62 7.81 0.11
CA LEU A 36 -7.89 6.85 -0.69
C LEU A 36 -8.50 5.45 -0.57
N TYR A 37 -8.73 4.79 -1.71
CA TYR A 37 -9.13 3.39 -1.76
C TYR A 37 -8.14 2.58 -2.59
N GLN A 38 -7.69 1.43 -2.05
CA GLN A 38 -6.56 0.70 -2.63
C GLN A 38 -6.90 -0.78 -2.88
N LEU A 39 -6.38 -1.32 -3.99
CA LEU A 39 -6.23 -2.77 -4.14
C LEU A 39 -5.21 -3.27 -3.12
N HIS A 40 -5.59 -4.20 -2.26
CA HIS A 40 -4.75 -4.67 -1.16
C HIS A 40 -3.92 -5.89 -1.55
N GLY A 41 -2.62 -5.82 -1.29
CA GLY A 41 -1.74 -6.99 -1.32
C GLY A 41 -1.62 -7.64 -2.69
N MET A 42 -1.46 -6.85 -3.73
CA MET A 42 -1.19 -7.34 -5.08
C MET A 42 0.17 -8.04 -5.11
N LYS A 43 0.21 -9.37 -5.32
CA LYS A 43 1.42 -10.19 -5.17
C LYS A 43 1.81 -10.94 -6.43
N THR A 44 0.82 -11.37 -7.21
CA THR A 44 1.00 -12.25 -8.36
C THR A 44 0.43 -11.65 -9.64
N LYS A 45 0.86 -12.16 -10.79
CA LYS A 45 0.24 -11.83 -12.09
C LYS A 45 -1.23 -12.19 -12.13
N ASP A 46 -1.62 -13.25 -11.44
CA ASP A 46 -3.02 -13.64 -11.34
C ASP A 46 -3.85 -12.61 -10.57
N ASP A 47 -3.33 -12.07 -9.44
CA ASP A 47 -3.96 -10.92 -8.76
C ASP A 47 -4.20 -9.75 -9.71
N PHE A 48 -3.20 -9.43 -10.56
CA PHE A 48 -3.31 -8.38 -11.55
C PHE A 48 -4.43 -8.69 -12.56
N ILE A 49 -4.39 -9.88 -13.17
CA ILE A 49 -5.39 -10.30 -14.19
C ILE A 49 -6.81 -10.25 -13.60
N GLN A 50 -7.01 -10.84 -12.42
CA GLN A 50 -8.32 -10.88 -11.78
C GLN A 50 -8.84 -9.49 -11.39
N ALA A 51 -7.98 -8.61 -10.87
CA ALA A 51 -8.39 -7.27 -10.47
C ALA A 51 -8.68 -6.33 -11.65
N THR A 52 -8.04 -6.56 -12.82
CA THR A 52 -8.12 -5.64 -13.97
C THR A 52 -9.02 -6.14 -15.12
N ARG A 53 -9.56 -7.34 -15.04
CA ARG A 53 -10.56 -7.82 -16.01
C ARG A 53 -11.85 -7.02 -15.91
N SER A 54 -12.78 -7.17 -16.87
CA SER A 54 -14.01 -6.37 -17.01
C SER A 54 -14.92 -6.36 -15.77
N ASP A 55 -14.98 -7.47 -15.02
CA ASP A 55 -15.71 -7.61 -13.76
C ASP A 55 -14.75 -7.58 -12.54
N GLY A 56 -13.57 -7.02 -12.71
CA GLY A 56 -12.52 -6.95 -11.69
C GLY A 56 -12.72 -5.81 -10.68
N ALA A 57 -11.95 -5.86 -9.60
CA ALA A 57 -12.03 -4.85 -8.54
C ALA A 57 -11.71 -3.42 -9.03
N MET A 58 -10.96 -3.26 -10.13
CA MET A 58 -10.68 -1.96 -10.72
C MET A 58 -11.95 -1.23 -11.17
N GLU A 59 -12.95 -1.94 -11.69
CA GLU A 59 -14.26 -1.37 -12.02
C GLU A 59 -14.89 -0.67 -10.80
N THR A 60 -14.88 -1.33 -9.64
CA THR A 60 -15.37 -0.72 -8.39
C THR A 60 -14.58 0.54 -8.00
N LEU A 61 -13.25 0.50 -8.10
CA LEU A 61 -12.43 1.65 -7.76
C LEU A 61 -12.75 2.86 -8.63
N VAL A 62 -12.84 2.66 -9.94
CA VAL A 62 -13.14 3.72 -10.92
C VAL A 62 -14.54 4.28 -10.71
N THR A 63 -15.56 3.41 -10.66
CA THR A 63 -16.94 3.81 -10.45
C THR A 63 -17.14 4.54 -9.11
N ALA A 64 -16.51 4.05 -8.03
CA ALA A 64 -16.59 4.71 -6.73
C ALA A 64 -15.97 6.12 -6.73
N ARG A 65 -14.93 6.35 -7.53
CA ARG A 65 -14.36 7.70 -7.72
C ARG A 65 -15.32 8.60 -8.49
N GLU A 66 -15.95 8.10 -9.54
CA GLU A 66 -16.97 8.82 -10.31
C GLU A 66 -18.19 9.20 -9.45
N GLU A 67 -18.60 8.30 -8.56
CA GLU A 67 -19.67 8.54 -7.57
C GLU A 67 -19.27 9.49 -6.43
N GLY A 68 -18.01 9.91 -6.35
CA GLY A 68 -17.51 10.77 -5.27
C GLY A 68 -17.30 10.06 -3.92
N LYS A 69 -17.43 8.74 -3.87
CA LYS A 69 -17.17 7.93 -2.66
C LYS A 69 -15.69 7.73 -2.37
N VAL A 70 -14.84 7.94 -3.37
CA VAL A 70 -13.38 7.83 -3.29
C VAL A 70 -12.75 9.00 -4.02
N ARG A 71 -11.72 9.62 -3.45
CA ARG A 71 -11.00 10.72 -4.11
C ARG A 71 -9.81 10.24 -4.91
N TYR A 72 -8.99 9.38 -4.31
CA TYR A 72 -7.74 8.88 -4.86
C TYR A 72 -7.74 7.36 -4.93
N LEU A 73 -7.15 6.81 -5.99
CA LEU A 73 -7.02 5.38 -6.20
C LEU A 73 -5.58 4.94 -6.04
N GLY A 74 -5.39 3.78 -5.43
CA GLY A 74 -4.06 3.24 -5.23
C GLY A 74 -4.05 1.72 -5.13
N PHE A 75 -2.88 1.19 -4.84
CA PHE A 75 -2.71 -0.23 -4.56
C PHE A 75 -1.58 -0.47 -3.55
N SER A 76 -1.59 -1.62 -2.90
CA SER A 76 -0.47 -2.08 -2.08
C SER A 76 0.18 -3.32 -2.71
N CYS A 77 1.50 -3.32 -2.78
CA CYS A 77 2.26 -4.35 -3.48
C CYS A 77 3.59 -4.64 -2.80
N HIS A 78 4.08 -5.89 -2.93
CA HIS A 78 5.39 -6.33 -2.49
C HIS A 78 6.20 -6.95 -3.64
N SER A 79 5.69 -6.90 -4.86
CA SER A 79 6.34 -7.38 -6.09
C SER A 79 6.57 -6.22 -7.04
N ILE A 80 7.82 -5.99 -7.41
CA ILE A 80 8.19 -4.94 -8.39
C ILE A 80 7.53 -5.22 -9.73
N GLU A 81 7.52 -6.47 -10.17
CA GLU A 81 6.92 -6.89 -11.44
C GLU A 81 5.41 -6.55 -11.49
N VAL A 82 4.67 -6.95 -10.45
CA VAL A 82 3.23 -6.69 -10.38
C VAL A 82 2.93 -5.19 -10.23
N ALA A 83 3.77 -4.47 -9.50
CA ALA A 83 3.64 -3.02 -9.39
C ALA A 83 3.79 -2.34 -10.75
N LYS A 84 4.77 -2.74 -11.56
CA LYS A 84 4.95 -2.22 -12.93
C LYS A 84 3.73 -2.51 -13.82
N LEU A 85 3.23 -3.75 -13.79
CA LEU A 85 2.02 -4.11 -14.55
C LEU A 85 0.83 -3.21 -14.19
N LEU A 86 0.61 -2.96 -12.90
CA LEU A 86 -0.47 -2.07 -12.44
C LEU A 86 -0.27 -0.63 -12.89
N ILE A 87 0.95 -0.09 -12.73
CA ILE A 87 1.30 1.28 -13.13
C ILE A 87 1.18 1.50 -14.64
N ASP A 88 1.48 0.50 -15.44
CA ASP A 88 1.35 0.59 -16.89
C ASP A 88 -0.10 0.41 -17.36
N HIS A 89 -0.93 -0.30 -16.57
CA HIS A 89 -2.34 -0.53 -16.87
C HIS A 89 -3.23 0.67 -16.53
N PHE A 90 -2.92 1.41 -15.44
CA PHE A 90 -3.79 2.47 -14.94
C PHE A 90 -3.00 3.60 -14.25
N ASN A 91 -3.48 4.83 -14.37
CA ASN A 91 -2.90 5.99 -13.70
C ASN A 91 -3.34 6.04 -12.24
N PHE A 92 -2.65 5.30 -11.37
CA PHE A 92 -2.89 5.34 -9.93
C PHE A 92 -2.32 6.61 -9.30
N ASP A 93 -3.01 7.10 -8.26
CA ASP A 93 -2.55 8.25 -7.47
C ASP A 93 -1.48 7.84 -6.45
N SER A 94 -1.50 6.59 -5.97
CA SER A 94 -0.54 6.13 -4.96
C SER A 94 -0.24 4.64 -5.00
N ILE A 95 0.96 4.31 -4.50
CA ILE A 95 1.37 2.95 -4.16
C ILE A 95 1.76 2.87 -2.68
N LEU A 96 1.31 1.81 -2.00
CA LEU A 96 1.75 1.43 -0.67
C LEU A 96 2.78 0.30 -0.82
N PHE A 97 4.06 0.61 -0.62
CA PHE A 97 5.20 -0.25 -0.97
C PHE A 97 6.29 -0.27 0.11
N PRO A 98 6.98 -1.41 0.34
CA PRO A 98 8.08 -1.46 1.31
C PRO A 98 9.26 -0.57 0.90
N VAL A 99 9.61 0.39 1.77
CA VAL A 99 10.76 1.27 1.56
C VAL A 99 11.54 1.37 2.87
N ASN A 100 12.69 0.72 2.93
CA ASN A 100 13.62 0.82 4.06
C ASN A 100 15.06 0.57 3.60
N TRP A 101 16.01 0.92 4.48
CA TRP A 101 17.42 0.84 4.18
C TRP A 101 17.92 -0.58 3.83
N ALA A 102 17.38 -1.61 4.49
CA ALA A 102 17.81 -2.99 4.25
C ALA A 102 17.39 -3.49 2.87
N LEU A 103 16.18 -3.16 2.45
CA LEU A 103 15.68 -3.53 1.11
C LEU A 103 16.46 -2.78 0.02
N ILE A 104 16.68 -1.48 0.18
CA ILE A 104 17.33 -0.65 -0.83
C ILE A 104 18.83 -0.93 -0.88
N LEU A 105 19.54 -0.85 0.26
CA LEU A 105 21.01 -0.88 0.27
C LEU A 105 21.60 -2.29 0.22
N LYS A 106 20.89 -3.31 0.71
CA LYS A 106 21.39 -4.68 0.73
C LYS A 106 20.85 -5.55 -0.39
N ASN A 107 19.60 -5.32 -0.81
CA ASN A 107 18.89 -6.20 -1.73
C ASN A 107 18.60 -5.55 -3.08
N ASP A 108 18.97 -4.28 -3.28
CA ASP A 108 18.63 -3.49 -4.46
C ASP A 108 17.13 -3.58 -4.82
N PHE A 109 16.29 -3.70 -3.78
CA PHE A 109 14.86 -3.87 -3.94
C PHE A 109 14.16 -2.51 -3.85
N GLY A 110 13.63 -2.06 -4.96
CA GLY A 110 12.76 -0.90 -5.05
C GLY A 110 13.29 0.36 -5.72
N PRO A 111 14.62 0.63 -5.88
CA PRO A 111 15.10 1.87 -6.47
C PRO A 111 14.49 2.19 -7.84
N GLU A 112 14.39 1.18 -8.71
CA GLU A 112 13.78 1.32 -10.04
C GLU A 112 12.29 1.71 -9.93
N LEU A 113 11.53 1.04 -9.06
CA LEU A 113 10.11 1.34 -8.86
C LEU A 113 9.90 2.74 -8.27
N ILE A 114 10.75 3.14 -7.31
CA ILE A 114 10.73 4.49 -6.74
C ILE A 114 10.94 5.54 -7.84
N LYS A 115 11.89 5.29 -8.75
CA LYS A 115 12.13 6.17 -9.90
C LYS A 115 10.91 6.25 -10.81
N ILE A 116 10.31 5.11 -11.18
CA ILE A 116 9.09 5.06 -12.01
C ILE A 116 7.95 5.86 -11.35
N CYS A 117 7.72 5.65 -10.05
CA CYS A 117 6.67 6.37 -9.33
C CYS A 117 6.91 7.89 -9.35
N LYS A 118 8.16 8.33 -9.15
CA LYS A 118 8.53 9.73 -9.22
C LYS A 118 8.27 10.31 -10.61
N ASP A 119 8.72 9.63 -11.66
CA ASP A 119 8.60 10.07 -13.05
C ASP A 119 7.12 10.16 -13.49
N LYS A 120 6.26 9.26 -12.98
CA LYS A 120 4.81 9.22 -13.23
C LYS A 120 3.98 10.00 -12.20
N ASN A 121 4.59 10.71 -11.26
CA ASN A 121 3.92 11.46 -10.18
C ASN A 121 2.98 10.59 -9.33
N ILE A 122 3.37 9.36 -9.04
CA ILE A 122 2.65 8.43 -8.16
C ILE A 122 3.18 8.57 -6.73
N ALA A 123 2.31 8.90 -5.78
CA ALA A 123 2.69 9.05 -4.38
C ALA A 123 3.08 7.72 -3.75
N ILE A 124 4.25 7.66 -3.11
CA ILE A 124 4.71 6.47 -2.39
C ILE A 124 4.37 6.60 -0.91
N LEU A 125 3.56 5.67 -0.41
CA LEU A 125 3.33 5.45 1.01
C LEU A 125 4.26 4.33 1.47
N ALA A 126 5.27 4.66 2.25
CA ALA A 126 6.32 3.70 2.62
C ALA A 126 5.84 2.73 3.70
N LEU A 127 5.87 1.45 3.40
CA LEU A 127 5.69 0.37 4.38
C LEU A 127 7.02 -0.02 4.99
N LYS A 128 6.96 -0.56 6.22
CA LYS A 128 8.09 -1.26 6.86
C LYS A 128 9.34 -0.39 7.05
N ALA A 129 9.16 0.92 7.23
CA ALA A 129 10.27 1.84 7.51
C ALA A 129 11.14 1.37 8.71
N MET A 130 10.52 0.75 9.70
CA MET A 130 11.19 0.24 10.92
C MET A 130 11.29 -1.30 10.97
N ALA A 131 11.16 -2.00 9.85
CA ALA A 131 11.35 -3.44 9.83
C ALA A 131 12.82 -3.81 10.03
N HIS A 132 13.07 -4.82 10.89
CA HIS A 132 14.39 -5.35 11.14
C HIS A 132 14.60 -6.69 10.41
N LYS A 133 13.89 -7.74 10.84
CA LYS A 133 13.98 -9.09 10.28
C LYS A 133 12.67 -9.88 10.50
N LEU A 134 12.62 -11.10 10.04
CA LEU A 134 11.59 -12.04 10.49
C LEU A 134 11.87 -12.46 11.95
N TRP A 135 10.82 -12.84 12.68
CA TRP A 135 11.00 -13.41 14.01
C TRP A 135 11.75 -14.74 13.92
N ASP A 136 12.79 -14.92 14.75
CA ASP A 136 13.54 -16.17 14.82
C ASP A 136 12.61 -17.32 15.29
N ASN A 137 11.70 -17.01 16.19
CA ASN A 137 10.62 -17.91 16.60
C ASN A 137 9.28 -17.16 16.58
N PRO A 138 8.39 -17.42 15.59
CA PRO A 138 7.09 -16.76 15.50
C PRO A 138 6.16 -16.99 16.69
N SER A 139 6.38 -18.04 17.48
CA SER A 139 5.57 -18.35 18.67
C SER A 139 5.93 -17.49 19.88
N ILE A 140 7.12 -16.85 19.87
CA ILE A 140 7.63 -16.02 20.97
C ILE A 140 7.84 -14.59 20.48
N ARG A 141 6.76 -13.93 20.07
CA ARG A 141 6.82 -12.55 19.57
C ARG A 141 6.72 -11.56 20.73
N LYS A 142 7.72 -10.68 20.86
CA LYS A 142 7.65 -9.53 21.77
C LYS A 142 6.45 -8.63 21.43
N TYR A 143 6.19 -8.42 20.14
CA TYR A 143 5.09 -7.63 19.63
C TYR A 143 4.09 -8.55 18.91
N LYS A 144 3.06 -8.99 19.62
CA LYS A 144 2.10 -10.03 19.16
C LYS A 144 1.42 -9.69 17.84
N ASN A 145 1.12 -8.42 17.61
CA ASN A 145 0.41 -7.94 16.40
C ASN A 145 1.35 -7.68 15.22
N CYS A 146 2.67 -7.73 15.40
CA CYS A 146 3.64 -7.52 14.33
C CYS A 146 4.20 -8.85 13.85
N TRP A 147 3.91 -9.23 12.62
CA TRP A 147 4.34 -10.51 12.03
C TRP A 147 5.84 -10.55 11.67
N TYR A 148 6.53 -9.43 11.64
CA TYR A 148 7.99 -9.30 11.56
C TYR A 148 8.52 -8.62 12.82
N GLN A 149 9.81 -8.77 13.10
CA GLN A 149 10.48 -8.10 14.21
C GLN A 149 10.77 -6.65 13.80
N PRO A 150 10.19 -5.65 14.45
CA PRO A 150 10.54 -4.26 14.22
C PRO A 150 11.85 -3.91 14.93
N LEU A 151 12.47 -2.80 14.52
CA LEU A 151 13.51 -2.15 15.31
C LEU A 151 12.91 -1.67 16.64
N ASP A 152 13.61 -1.83 17.73
CA ASP A 152 13.20 -1.38 19.07
C ASP A 152 14.29 -0.58 19.81
N ASP A 153 15.42 -0.36 19.16
CA ASP A 153 16.44 0.59 19.59
C ASP A 153 16.18 1.98 19.03
N THR A 154 16.12 2.99 19.87
CA THR A 154 15.75 4.37 19.51
C THR A 154 16.69 4.96 18.45
N LYS A 155 18.00 4.69 18.53
CA LYS A 155 18.99 5.20 17.58
C LYS A 155 18.76 4.57 16.20
N MET A 156 18.55 3.27 16.15
CA MET A 156 18.28 2.55 14.90
C MET A 156 16.93 2.95 14.30
N ILE A 157 15.90 3.14 15.13
CA ILE A 157 14.59 3.66 14.68
C ILE A 157 14.77 5.02 14.01
N ASN A 158 15.45 5.96 14.67
CA ASN A 158 15.70 7.30 14.12
C ASN A 158 16.46 7.26 12.78
N LEU A 159 17.48 6.43 12.67
CA LEU A 159 18.25 6.28 11.43
C LEU A 159 17.37 5.69 10.32
N SER A 160 16.59 4.65 10.62
CA SER A 160 15.74 3.99 9.64
C SER A 160 14.60 4.89 9.14
N VAL A 161 13.97 5.64 10.03
CA VAL A 161 12.94 6.63 9.66
C VAL A 161 13.53 7.74 8.81
N LYS A 162 14.67 8.31 9.21
CA LYS A 162 15.38 9.36 8.43
C LYS A 162 15.75 8.85 7.04
N PHE A 163 16.26 7.61 6.95
CA PHE A 163 16.58 7.00 5.66
C PHE A 163 15.32 6.90 4.78
N THR A 164 14.22 6.37 5.33
CA THR A 164 12.97 6.25 4.56
C THR A 164 12.45 7.61 4.11
N LEU A 165 12.47 8.62 4.98
CA LEU A 165 12.03 9.98 4.65
C LEU A 165 13.00 10.74 3.73
N SER A 166 14.23 10.28 3.57
CA SER A 166 15.16 10.82 2.55
C SER A 166 14.86 10.31 1.13
N GLN A 167 14.03 9.27 1.00
CA GLN A 167 13.54 8.79 -0.28
C GLN A 167 12.34 9.66 -0.74
N PRO A 168 11.98 9.66 -2.03
CA PRO A 168 10.83 10.43 -2.54
C PRO A 168 9.49 9.79 -2.12
N VAL A 169 9.23 9.73 -0.83
CA VAL A 169 7.99 9.21 -0.24
C VAL A 169 7.18 10.34 0.37
N VAL A 170 5.85 10.24 0.33
CA VAL A 170 4.96 11.26 0.91
C VAL A 170 4.67 11.00 2.39
N SER A 171 4.76 9.75 2.82
CA SER A 171 4.55 9.33 4.20
C SER A 171 5.09 7.93 4.43
N PHE A 172 5.24 7.53 5.69
CA PHE A 172 5.51 6.14 6.06
C PHE A 172 4.48 5.63 7.08
N LEU A 173 4.25 4.32 7.06
CA LEU A 173 3.39 3.65 8.03
C LEU A 173 4.30 2.95 9.06
N PRO A 174 4.08 3.19 10.37
CA PRO A 174 4.75 2.44 11.43
C PRO A 174 4.33 0.96 11.40
N PRO A 175 5.06 0.05 12.06
CA PRO A 175 4.74 -1.36 12.14
C PRO A 175 3.43 -1.64 12.87
#